data_11443e175644dd19906992b11aa459c4
#
_entry.id   11443e175644dd19906992b11aa459c4
#
_cell.length_a   1.000
_cell.length_b   1.000
_cell.length_c   1.000
_cell.angle_alpha   90.00
_cell.angle_beta   90.00
_cell.angle_gamma   90.00
#
_symmetry.space_group_name_H-M   'P 1'
#
loop_
_entity.id
_entity.type
_entity.pdbx_description
1 polymer ?
#
loop_
_entity_poly.entity_id
_entity_poly.type
_entity_poly.pdbx_seq_one_letter_code
_entity_poly.pdbx_strand_id
1 'polypeptide(L)'
;MIPIIFEKGTTTFSNNGLGRLRDCIRCVVTEERNGVYELEIEYPVTGANYSLIKPGRIIACTHEDSNDIQPFDIVGMEKPIDGTVVVKGVHISYRQSGMVVRGKNITTLGAAFTKLSQAVPENPFTYTTDYDTSSGATITAFDNTPRSVRQYLGGVDGSILDIVGGEYEFDRFTVKLWSSRGKRKDFAIRYGVNLIGYNEEVDYSETFNACIPYWTDNQGTFVVGDKQTSGQPSYSGREICAALDVSDKFDAKPTKANVNAAGKSYMSANETYAAQNNIEINFVRLQDLEGYEQYANLLNCKLCDSIRVIFPLHGIDRWFKIVKTVYDVLNDRYEEMELGSLQTTLADALGVNDSNKDGVTIADRIIETGTNSGWYYEKYASGKVEAWGAESTGTLTLSASGNLYRANSVSISIPSGIFTATPTYAQAFAQYGSNAAFVSALASPSSSTELSCQIWKATNTTASVGLKIHVVYIP
;
A
#
# COMPACT_ATOMS: atom_id res chain seq x y z
N MET A 1 -15.69 13.15 -22.45
CA MET A 1 -15.77 12.11 -23.52
C MET A 1 -16.72 10.99 -23.11
N ILE A 2 -17.38 10.23 -24.04
CA ILE A 2 -18.16 9.04 -23.69
C ILE A 2 -17.23 7.82 -23.66
N PRO A 3 -17.13 7.06 -22.56
CA PRO A 3 -16.29 5.87 -22.47
C PRO A 3 -16.69 4.80 -23.49
N ILE A 4 -15.69 4.07 -23.98
CA ILE A 4 -15.86 3.03 -25.02
C ILE A 4 -15.44 1.69 -24.44
N ILE A 5 -16.27 0.66 -24.62
CA ILE A 5 -15.95 -0.69 -24.18
C ILE A 5 -15.34 -1.51 -25.31
N PHE A 6 -14.28 -2.25 -24.99
CA PHE A 6 -13.52 -3.11 -25.91
C PHE A 6 -13.49 -4.55 -25.43
N GLU A 7 -13.25 -5.47 -26.36
CA GLU A 7 -13.05 -6.88 -26.01
C GLU A 7 -11.69 -7.07 -25.31
N LYS A 8 -11.62 -8.11 -24.47
CA LYS A 8 -10.37 -8.50 -23.81
C LYS A 8 -9.26 -8.74 -24.84
N GLY A 9 -8.04 -8.35 -24.48
CA GLY A 9 -6.88 -8.54 -25.37
C GLY A 9 -6.76 -7.50 -26.50
N THR A 10 -7.67 -6.54 -26.60
CA THR A 10 -7.52 -5.44 -27.55
C THR A 10 -6.26 -4.63 -27.28
N THR A 11 -5.50 -4.31 -28.32
CA THR A 11 -4.26 -3.53 -28.26
C THR A 11 -4.35 -2.18 -28.97
N THR A 12 -5.42 -1.94 -29.75
CA THR A 12 -5.64 -0.70 -30.48
C THR A 12 -7.01 -0.11 -30.12
N PHE A 13 -7.04 1.17 -29.77
CA PHE A 13 -8.22 1.85 -29.22
C PHE A 13 -8.72 3.00 -30.12
N SER A 14 -8.44 2.94 -31.43
CA SER A 14 -8.77 3.98 -32.40
C SER A 14 -10.15 3.84 -33.02
N ASN A 15 -10.93 2.83 -32.62
CA ASN A 15 -12.26 2.55 -33.18
C ASN A 15 -13.35 2.62 -32.11
N ASN A 16 -14.61 2.33 -32.46
CA ASN A 16 -15.74 2.40 -31.55
C ASN A 16 -15.89 1.15 -30.63
N GLY A 17 -14.94 0.21 -30.65
CA GLY A 17 -14.96 -1.00 -29.82
C GLY A 17 -16.23 -1.82 -29.98
N LEU A 18 -16.71 -2.41 -28.88
CA LEU A 18 -17.99 -3.12 -28.81
C LEU A 18 -19.19 -2.16 -28.67
N GLY A 19 -18.95 -0.95 -28.15
CA GLY A 19 -19.98 0.06 -27.97
C GLY A 19 -19.55 1.19 -27.04
N ARG A 20 -20.31 2.27 -27.08
CA ARG A 20 -20.13 3.44 -26.21
C ARG A 20 -21.06 3.36 -25.02
N LEU A 21 -20.58 3.69 -23.85
CA LEU A 21 -21.33 3.69 -22.59
C LEU A 21 -22.06 5.03 -22.42
N ARG A 22 -23.08 5.29 -23.24
CA ARG A 22 -23.78 6.58 -23.31
C ARG A 22 -24.61 6.90 -22.10
N ASP A 23 -25.07 5.87 -21.38
CA ASP A 23 -25.90 5.99 -20.17
C ASP A 23 -25.05 6.07 -18.90
N CYS A 24 -23.74 6.27 -19.04
CA CYS A 24 -22.82 6.42 -17.93
C CYS A 24 -23.20 7.63 -17.06
N ILE A 25 -23.41 7.40 -15.75
CA ILE A 25 -23.82 8.43 -14.78
C ILE A 25 -22.59 9.17 -14.25
N ARG A 26 -21.51 8.42 -13.98
CA ARG A 26 -20.23 8.93 -13.48
C ARG A 26 -19.09 8.16 -14.14
N CYS A 27 -18.03 8.85 -14.52
CA CYS A 27 -16.81 8.22 -15.04
C CYS A 27 -15.61 9.05 -14.60
N VAL A 28 -14.83 8.52 -13.70
CA VAL A 28 -13.71 9.22 -13.07
C VAL A 28 -12.44 8.42 -13.21
N VAL A 29 -11.38 9.11 -13.60
CA VAL A 29 -10.01 8.58 -13.65
C VAL A 29 -9.18 9.23 -12.56
N THR A 30 -8.57 8.41 -11.73
CA THR A 30 -7.58 8.84 -10.73
C THR A 30 -6.19 8.45 -11.20
N GLU A 31 -5.28 9.41 -11.30
CA GLU A 31 -3.86 9.17 -11.59
C GLU A 31 -2.98 9.85 -10.53
N GLU A 32 -2.06 9.07 -9.95
CA GLU A 32 -1.08 9.55 -8.98
C GLU A 32 0.34 9.40 -9.52
N ARG A 33 1.19 10.35 -9.17
CA ARG A 33 2.61 10.32 -9.52
C ARG A 33 3.29 9.07 -8.95
N ASN A 34 3.75 8.18 -9.82
CA ASN A 34 4.36 6.89 -9.46
C ASN A 34 3.43 5.95 -8.65
N GLY A 35 2.14 6.18 -8.68
CA GLY A 35 1.16 5.53 -7.83
C GLY A 35 -0.01 4.90 -8.57
N VAL A 36 -1.20 5.23 -8.09
CA VAL A 36 -2.49 4.74 -8.60
C VAL A 36 -2.75 5.24 -10.02
N TYR A 37 -3.36 4.40 -10.85
CA TYR A 37 -3.92 4.78 -12.14
C TYR A 37 -5.15 3.92 -12.41
N GLU A 38 -6.31 4.43 -12.00
CA GLU A 38 -7.56 3.68 -11.89
C GLU A 38 -8.74 4.44 -12.47
N LEU A 39 -9.78 3.68 -12.82
CA LEU A 39 -11.04 4.15 -13.35
C LEU A 39 -12.19 3.67 -12.47
N GLU A 40 -13.12 4.57 -12.18
CA GLU A 40 -14.41 4.23 -11.57
C GLU A 40 -15.55 4.71 -12.46
N ILE A 41 -16.52 3.84 -12.73
CA ILE A 41 -17.72 4.15 -13.52
C ILE A 41 -18.96 3.74 -12.76
N GLU A 42 -19.96 4.63 -12.74
CA GLU A 42 -21.33 4.31 -12.35
C GLU A 42 -22.20 4.17 -13.59
N TYR A 43 -22.87 3.02 -13.74
CA TYR A 43 -23.67 2.72 -14.91
C TYR A 43 -25.01 2.08 -14.53
N PRO A 44 -26.15 2.51 -15.11
CA PRO A 44 -27.45 1.92 -14.79
C PRO A 44 -27.58 0.52 -15.41
N VAL A 45 -28.14 -0.43 -14.64
CA VAL A 45 -28.36 -1.80 -15.14
C VAL A 45 -29.35 -1.88 -16.30
N THR A 46 -30.17 -0.84 -16.48
CA THR A 46 -31.09 -0.65 -17.62
C THR A 46 -30.44 0.00 -18.84
N GLY A 47 -29.19 0.45 -18.71
CA GLY A 47 -28.47 1.14 -19.79
C GLY A 47 -28.22 0.24 -21.00
N ALA A 48 -28.24 0.83 -22.19
CA ALA A 48 -28.25 0.11 -23.47
C ALA A 48 -27.11 -0.90 -23.64
N ASN A 49 -25.94 -0.62 -23.12
CA ASN A 49 -24.73 -1.46 -23.24
C ASN A 49 -24.31 -2.12 -21.94
N TYR A 50 -25.20 -2.18 -20.91
CA TYR A 50 -24.89 -2.83 -19.64
C TYR A 50 -24.40 -4.28 -19.80
N SER A 51 -25.02 -5.06 -20.70
CA SER A 51 -24.64 -6.45 -20.97
C SER A 51 -23.21 -6.63 -21.51
N LEU A 52 -22.61 -5.54 -22.00
CA LEU A 52 -21.21 -5.51 -22.46
C LEU A 52 -20.23 -5.33 -21.30
N ILE A 53 -20.65 -4.78 -20.16
CA ILE A 53 -19.78 -4.55 -19.02
C ILE A 53 -19.52 -5.88 -18.30
N LYS A 54 -18.30 -6.41 -18.44
CA LYS A 54 -17.89 -7.71 -17.89
C LYS A 54 -16.43 -7.67 -17.43
N PRO A 55 -16.08 -8.38 -16.35
CA PRO A 55 -14.68 -8.51 -15.94
C PRO A 55 -13.77 -8.98 -17.08
N GLY A 56 -12.59 -8.42 -17.15
CA GLY A 56 -11.58 -8.70 -18.18
C GLY A 56 -11.78 -7.98 -19.50
N ARG A 57 -12.91 -7.28 -19.72
CA ARG A 57 -13.06 -6.32 -20.83
C ARG A 57 -12.38 -5.01 -20.48
N ILE A 58 -12.19 -4.17 -21.50
CA ILE A 58 -11.45 -2.93 -21.40
C ILE A 58 -12.40 -1.77 -21.59
N ILE A 59 -12.33 -0.77 -20.72
CA ILE A 59 -12.98 0.53 -20.92
C ILE A 59 -11.88 1.51 -21.29
N ALA A 60 -12.10 2.26 -22.37
CA ALA A 60 -11.17 3.26 -22.84
C ALA A 60 -11.82 4.65 -22.78
N CYS A 61 -11.13 5.61 -22.19
CA CYS A 61 -11.57 6.99 -22.04
C CYS A 61 -10.37 7.95 -21.94
N THR A 62 -10.63 9.24 -21.99
CA THR A 62 -9.63 10.28 -21.71
C THR A 62 -9.33 10.28 -20.19
N HIS A 63 -8.14 10.71 -19.81
CA HIS A 63 -7.70 10.74 -18.41
C HIS A 63 -7.26 12.12 -17.94
N GLU A 64 -7.18 13.05 -18.87
CA GLU A 64 -6.78 14.43 -18.63
C GLU A 64 -7.40 15.31 -19.73
N ASP A 65 -7.20 16.61 -19.63
CA ASP A 65 -7.62 17.58 -20.64
C ASP A 65 -6.82 17.39 -21.96
N SER A 66 -7.01 16.25 -22.57
CA SER A 66 -6.41 15.84 -23.85
C SER A 66 -7.35 14.88 -24.57
N ASN A 67 -7.08 14.67 -25.86
CA ASN A 67 -7.80 13.67 -26.66
C ASN A 67 -7.18 12.27 -26.59
N ASP A 68 -6.17 12.07 -25.76
CA ASP A 68 -5.49 10.80 -25.63
C ASP A 68 -6.33 9.81 -24.82
N ILE A 69 -6.63 8.70 -25.45
CA ILE A 69 -7.46 7.64 -24.86
C ILE A 69 -6.58 6.65 -24.13
N GLN A 70 -6.90 6.41 -22.86
CA GLN A 70 -6.26 5.42 -22.02
C GLN A 70 -7.19 4.25 -21.74
N PRO A 71 -6.70 3.02 -21.83
CA PRO A 71 -7.46 1.80 -21.62
C PRO A 71 -7.31 1.27 -20.19
N PHE A 72 -8.44 0.81 -19.61
CA PHE A 72 -8.54 0.26 -18.25
C PHE A 72 -9.18 -1.13 -18.30
N ASP A 73 -8.52 -2.12 -17.70
CA ASP A 73 -9.08 -3.45 -17.51
C ASP A 73 -10.13 -3.44 -16.40
N ILE A 74 -11.32 -3.95 -16.68
CA ILE A 74 -12.36 -4.13 -15.67
C ILE A 74 -11.93 -5.25 -14.71
N VAL A 75 -11.65 -4.89 -13.45
CA VAL A 75 -11.20 -5.82 -12.40
C VAL A 75 -12.21 -6.04 -11.31
N GLY A 76 -13.17 -5.13 -11.14
CA GLY A 76 -14.20 -5.21 -10.11
C GLY A 76 -15.54 -4.65 -10.55
N MET A 77 -16.61 -5.16 -9.95
CA MET A 77 -17.96 -4.68 -10.16
C MET A 77 -18.74 -4.79 -8.85
N GLU A 78 -19.29 -3.69 -8.38
CA GLU A 78 -20.22 -3.64 -7.26
C GLU A 78 -21.63 -3.40 -7.79
N LYS A 79 -22.63 -4.11 -7.24
CA LYS A 79 -24.03 -4.04 -7.69
C LYS A 79 -24.93 -3.67 -6.51
N PRO A 80 -25.01 -2.39 -6.17
CA PRO A 80 -25.92 -1.93 -5.13
C PRO A 80 -27.39 -2.15 -5.52
N ILE A 81 -28.28 -2.05 -4.54
CA ILE A 81 -29.72 -2.31 -4.72
C ILE A 81 -30.44 -1.23 -5.53
N ASP A 82 -29.81 -0.09 -5.73
CA ASP A 82 -30.40 1.09 -6.39
C ASP A 82 -30.54 0.96 -7.91
N GLY A 83 -30.11 -0.17 -8.50
CA GLY A 83 -30.20 -0.40 -9.94
C GLY A 83 -29.05 0.18 -10.74
N THR A 84 -27.96 0.56 -10.07
CA THR A 84 -26.69 0.93 -10.71
C THR A 84 -25.66 -0.20 -10.60
N VAL A 85 -24.54 -0.08 -11.28
CA VAL A 85 -23.34 -0.86 -11.08
C VAL A 85 -22.17 0.08 -10.98
N VAL A 86 -21.33 -0.11 -9.96
CA VAL A 86 -20.04 0.56 -9.86
C VAL A 86 -18.98 -0.36 -10.44
N VAL A 87 -18.31 0.09 -11.48
CA VAL A 87 -17.28 -0.66 -12.20
C VAL A 87 -15.93 -0.09 -11.85
N LYS A 88 -15.04 -0.95 -11.37
CA LYS A 88 -13.65 -0.60 -11.05
C LYS A 88 -12.72 -1.12 -12.13
N GLY A 89 -11.95 -0.22 -12.70
CA GLY A 89 -10.95 -0.50 -13.73
C GLY A 89 -9.56 -0.10 -13.26
N VAL A 90 -8.55 -0.84 -13.68
CA VAL A 90 -7.14 -0.46 -13.51
C VAL A 90 -6.51 -0.25 -14.87
N HIS A 91 -5.63 0.74 -15.01
CA HIS A 91 -4.93 0.98 -16.26
C HIS A 91 -4.19 -0.27 -16.74
N ILE A 92 -4.14 -0.51 -18.06
CA ILE A 92 -3.54 -1.74 -18.59
C ILE A 92 -2.08 -1.93 -18.19
N SER A 93 -1.37 -0.89 -17.77
CA SER A 93 -0.02 -1.01 -17.18
C SER A 93 0.05 -1.95 -15.97
N TYR A 94 -1.07 -2.16 -15.27
CA TYR A 94 -1.15 -3.12 -14.15
C TYR A 94 -0.99 -4.58 -14.59
N ARG A 95 -1.19 -4.90 -15.89
CA ARG A 95 -0.90 -6.23 -16.43
C ARG A 95 0.54 -6.67 -16.19
N GLN A 96 1.46 -5.71 -16.06
CA GLN A 96 2.86 -5.96 -15.75
C GLN A 96 3.07 -6.59 -14.36
N SER A 97 2.09 -6.51 -13.46
CA SER A 97 2.09 -7.25 -12.19
C SER A 97 1.98 -8.78 -12.38
N GLY A 98 1.38 -9.22 -13.47
CA GLY A 98 1.28 -10.63 -13.87
C GLY A 98 2.44 -11.12 -14.76
N MET A 99 3.41 -10.28 -15.08
CA MET A 99 4.58 -10.62 -15.90
C MET A 99 5.79 -10.79 -15.00
N VAL A 100 6.21 -12.03 -14.76
CA VAL A 100 7.31 -12.35 -13.85
C VAL A 100 8.64 -12.50 -14.59
N VAL A 101 9.65 -11.83 -14.10
CA VAL A 101 11.02 -11.84 -14.64
C VAL A 101 11.99 -12.25 -13.54
N ARG A 102 13.09 -12.83 -13.96
CA ARG A 102 14.25 -13.10 -13.11
C ARG A 102 15.51 -12.60 -13.83
N GLY A 103 16.34 -11.87 -13.13
CA GLY A 103 17.60 -11.35 -13.65
C GLY A 103 18.64 -11.18 -12.56
N LYS A 104 19.88 -11.06 -12.98
CA LYS A 104 21.03 -10.83 -12.09
C LYS A 104 22.05 -9.93 -12.78
N ASN A 105 22.74 -9.13 -11.99
CA ASN A 105 23.84 -8.30 -12.46
C ASN A 105 23.42 -7.29 -13.56
N ILE A 106 22.30 -6.64 -13.38
CA ILE A 106 21.85 -5.56 -14.27
C ILE A 106 22.49 -4.25 -13.79
N THR A 107 23.38 -3.70 -14.59
CA THR A 107 24.26 -2.57 -14.22
C THR A 107 23.96 -1.28 -14.98
N THR A 108 22.95 -1.27 -15.84
CA THR A 108 22.51 -0.09 -16.58
C THR A 108 21.01 -0.07 -16.73
N LEU A 109 20.41 1.11 -16.85
CA LEU A 109 18.97 1.29 -17.07
C LEU A 109 18.52 0.65 -18.40
N GLY A 110 19.34 0.77 -19.46
CA GLY A 110 19.04 0.13 -20.75
C GLY A 110 19.00 -1.39 -20.69
N ALA A 111 19.92 -2.01 -19.93
CA ALA A 111 19.88 -3.46 -19.70
C ALA A 111 18.65 -3.88 -18.90
N ALA A 112 18.24 -3.07 -17.91
CA ALA A 112 17.01 -3.31 -17.15
C ALA A 112 15.77 -3.29 -18.06
N PHE A 113 15.59 -2.25 -18.85
CA PHE A 113 14.46 -2.13 -19.79
C PHE A 113 14.44 -3.26 -20.83
N THR A 114 15.61 -3.62 -21.37
CA THR A 114 15.73 -4.78 -22.27
C THR A 114 15.27 -6.06 -21.58
N LYS A 115 15.64 -6.24 -20.30
CA LYS A 115 15.23 -7.42 -19.53
C LYS A 115 13.73 -7.45 -19.26
N LEU A 116 13.12 -6.31 -18.96
CA LEU A 116 11.68 -6.18 -18.74
C LEU A 116 10.87 -6.40 -20.04
N SER A 117 11.37 -5.92 -21.18
CA SER A 117 10.70 -6.15 -22.46
C SER A 117 10.64 -7.65 -22.86
N GLN A 118 11.55 -8.46 -22.33
CA GLN A 118 11.63 -9.90 -22.54
C GLN A 118 10.89 -10.72 -21.46
N ALA A 119 10.08 -10.10 -20.63
CA ALA A 119 9.41 -10.77 -19.51
C ALA A 119 8.52 -11.93 -19.93
N VAL A 120 7.80 -11.74 -21.02
CA VAL A 120 6.92 -12.75 -21.63
C VAL A 120 7.08 -12.72 -23.14
N PRO A 121 6.81 -13.82 -23.86
CA PRO A 121 6.72 -13.80 -25.31
C PRO A 121 5.68 -12.74 -25.74
N GLU A 122 5.99 -11.99 -26.80
CA GLU A 122 5.09 -10.97 -27.37
C GLU A 122 4.63 -9.91 -26.33
N ASN A 123 5.55 -9.51 -25.43
CA ASN A 123 5.29 -8.45 -24.47
C ASN A 123 4.86 -7.16 -25.23
N PRO A 124 3.65 -6.64 -25.03
CA PRO A 124 3.18 -5.46 -25.75
C PRO A 124 3.80 -4.16 -25.22
N PHE A 125 4.45 -4.19 -24.05
CA PHE A 125 4.98 -2.99 -23.41
C PHE A 125 6.34 -2.59 -23.99
N THR A 126 6.50 -1.29 -24.22
CA THR A 126 7.74 -0.65 -24.61
C THR A 126 8.21 0.27 -23.46
N TYR A 127 9.53 0.32 -23.22
CA TYR A 127 10.13 1.10 -22.15
C TYR A 127 11.02 2.17 -22.75
N THR A 128 10.81 3.42 -22.34
CA THR A 128 11.58 4.58 -22.82
C THR A 128 11.96 5.49 -21.65
N THR A 129 12.94 6.36 -21.85
CA THR A 129 13.39 7.33 -20.83
C THR A 129 14.12 8.49 -21.47
N ASP A 130 14.26 9.61 -20.77
CA ASP A 130 15.14 10.72 -21.06
C ASP A 130 16.49 10.63 -20.30
N TYR A 131 16.65 9.62 -19.43
CA TYR A 131 17.95 9.34 -18.83
C TYR A 131 18.94 8.72 -19.82
N ASP A 132 20.23 8.90 -19.56
CA ASP A 132 21.27 8.14 -20.25
C ASP A 132 21.20 6.65 -19.87
N THR A 133 20.71 5.83 -20.81
CA THR A 133 20.52 4.39 -20.61
C THR A 133 21.82 3.61 -20.53
N SER A 134 22.97 4.18 -20.92
CA SER A 134 24.30 3.57 -20.88
C SER A 134 25.04 3.86 -19.58
N SER A 135 24.62 4.89 -18.84
CA SER A 135 25.20 5.25 -17.56
C SER A 135 25.07 4.10 -16.54
N GLY A 136 26.12 3.89 -15.76
CA GLY A 136 26.15 2.85 -14.74
C GLY A 136 25.14 3.13 -13.65
N ALA A 137 24.11 2.28 -13.57
CA ALA A 137 23.11 2.27 -12.50
C ALA A 137 22.81 0.81 -12.17
N THR A 138 23.41 0.30 -11.11
CA THR A 138 23.17 -1.09 -10.67
C THR A 138 21.79 -1.15 -10.03
N ILE A 139 20.86 -1.84 -10.69
CA ILE A 139 19.49 -2.06 -10.18
C ILE A 139 19.54 -3.29 -9.28
N THR A 140 19.63 -3.08 -7.98
CA THR A 140 19.90 -4.14 -7.00
C THR A 140 18.76 -5.12 -6.82
N ALA A 141 17.51 -4.73 -7.16
CA ALA A 141 16.37 -5.64 -7.21
C ALA A 141 16.58 -6.83 -8.17
N PHE A 142 17.51 -6.73 -9.16
CA PHE A 142 17.90 -7.87 -10.01
C PHE A 142 18.91 -8.78 -9.30
N ASP A 143 18.50 -9.33 -8.17
CA ASP A 143 19.27 -10.25 -7.31
C ASP A 143 19.04 -11.73 -7.63
N ASN A 144 18.36 -12.03 -8.75
CA ASN A 144 17.90 -13.33 -9.20
C ASN A 144 16.60 -13.84 -8.53
N THR A 145 16.01 -13.06 -7.62
CA THR A 145 14.67 -13.36 -7.10
C THR A 145 13.62 -13.11 -8.20
N PRO A 146 12.69 -14.05 -8.45
CA PRO A 146 11.59 -13.79 -9.39
C PRO A 146 10.69 -12.66 -8.85
N ARG A 147 10.52 -11.60 -9.64
CA ARG A 147 9.62 -10.48 -9.33
C ARG A 147 8.79 -10.12 -10.54
N SER A 148 7.66 -9.46 -10.31
CA SER A 148 6.88 -8.90 -11.42
C SER A 148 7.61 -7.73 -12.07
N VAL A 149 7.31 -7.48 -13.34
CA VAL A 149 7.83 -6.32 -14.06
C VAL A 149 7.51 -5.04 -13.29
N ARG A 150 6.30 -4.93 -12.76
CA ARG A 150 5.89 -3.75 -12.00
C ARG A 150 6.71 -3.55 -10.72
N GLN A 151 7.09 -4.61 -10.02
CA GLN A 151 8.00 -4.54 -8.87
C GLN A 151 9.41 -4.07 -9.26
N TYR A 152 9.90 -4.44 -10.44
CA TYR A 152 11.17 -3.92 -10.94
C TYR A 152 11.11 -2.45 -11.35
N LEU A 153 9.97 -1.99 -11.86
CA LEU A 153 9.79 -0.57 -12.16
C LEU A 153 9.80 0.27 -10.87
N GLY A 154 9.10 -0.20 -9.83
CA GLY A 154 9.05 0.47 -8.54
C GLY A 154 8.31 -0.40 -7.52
N GLY A 155 8.50 -0.12 -6.22
CA GLY A 155 7.73 -0.79 -5.18
C GLY A 155 8.47 -1.90 -4.46
N VAL A 156 9.75 -2.09 -4.72
CA VAL A 156 10.67 -2.89 -3.91
C VAL A 156 11.99 -2.16 -3.81
N ASP A 157 12.72 -2.39 -2.75
CA ASP A 157 14.06 -1.85 -2.58
C ASP A 157 14.97 -2.26 -3.73
N GLY A 158 15.77 -1.32 -4.21
CA GLY A 158 16.65 -1.53 -5.35
C GLY A 158 15.95 -1.59 -6.71
N SER A 159 14.67 -1.27 -6.79
CA SER A 159 13.92 -1.11 -8.05
C SER A 159 14.50 0.02 -8.91
N ILE A 160 14.06 0.13 -10.16
CA ILE A 160 14.50 1.19 -11.06
C ILE A 160 14.19 2.56 -10.47
N LEU A 161 12.97 2.75 -9.94
CA LEU A 161 12.57 4.01 -9.34
C LEU A 161 13.38 4.35 -8.08
N ASP A 162 13.68 3.35 -7.26
CA ASP A 162 14.46 3.53 -6.02
C ASP A 162 15.93 3.89 -6.31
N ILE A 163 16.52 3.29 -7.32
CA ILE A 163 17.95 3.53 -7.68
C ILE A 163 18.13 4.78 -8.55
N VAL A 164 17.26 4.98 -9.53
CA VAL A 164 17.42 6.03 -10.56
C VAL A 164 16.60 7.27 -10.22
N GLY A 165 15.48 7.09 -9.49
CA GLY A 165 14.50 8.14 -9.25
C GLY A 165 13.65 8.42 -10.50
N GLY A 166 13.02 9.59 -10.50
CA GLY A 166 12.22 10.07 -11.62
C GLY A 166 10.73 9.80 -11.49
N GLU A 167 10.04 9.90 -12.61
CA GLU A 167 8.58 9.86 -12.63
C GLU A 167 8.10 9.07 -13.85
N TYR A 168 7.23 8.07 -13.60
CA TYR A 168 6.65 7.28 -14.67
C TYR A 168 5.48 8.00 -15.34
N GLU A 169 5.40 7.79 -16.66
CA GLU A 169 4.22 8.05 -17.48
C GLU A 169 3.80 6.73 -18.13
N PHE A 170 2.53 6.37 -17.98
CA PHE A 170 1.96 5.18 -18.57
C PHE A 170 0.98 5.60 -19.67
N ASP A 171 1.43 5.54 -20.93
CA ASP A 171 0.59 5.81 -22.09
C ASP A 171 0.29 4.49 -22.81
N ARG A 172 -0.88 3.94 -22.57
CA ARG A 172 -1.29 2.65 -23.15
C ARG A 172 -0.24 1.57 -22.84
N PHE A 173 0.47 1.08 -23.85
CA PHE A 173 1.55 0.09 -23.72
C PHE A 173 2.95 0.72 -23.66
N THR A 174 3.05 2.03 -23.62
CA THR A 174 4.34 2.70 -23.44
C THR A 174 4.54 3.08 -21.98
N VAL A 175 5.66 2.64 -21.43
CA VAL A 175 6.13 3.02 -20.09
C VAL A 175 7.31 3.95 -20.26
N LYS A 176 7.16 5.19 -19.86
CA LYS A 176 8.25 6.18 -19.94
C LYS A 176 8.68 6.62 -18.58
N LEU A 177 9.97 6.49 -18.27
CA LEU A 177 10.58 7.05 -17.09
C LEU A 177 11.19 8.42 -17.45
N TRP A 178 10.66 9.46 -16.83
CA TRP A 178 11.17 10.81 -16.94
C TRP A 178 12.10 11.14 -15.78
N SER A 179 13.17 11.87 -16.06
CA SER A 179 13.99 12.47 -15.00
C SER A 179 13.20 13.54 -14.22
N SER A 180 12.33 14.25 -14.94
CA SER A 180 11.32 15.15 -14.36
C SER A 180 10.15 15.27 -15.33
N ARG A 181 9.03 14.66 -15.01
CA ARG A 181 7.77 14.75 -15.78
C ARG A 181 7.11 16.11 -15.52
N GLY A 182 6.36 16.60 -16.50
CA GLY A 182 5.61 17.85 -16.40
C GLY A 182 6.41 19.10 -16.71
N LYS A 183 5.74 20.21 -16.67
CA LYS A 183 6.29 21.54 -16.98
C LYS A 183 5.90 22.56 -15.92
N ARG A 184 6.70 23.61 -15.82
CA ARG A 184 6.37 24.78 -15.01
C ARG A 184 5.29 25.59 -15.74
N LYS A 185 4.21 25.91 -15.05
CA LYS A 185 3.09 26.69 -15.61
C LYS A 185 3.25 28.17 -15.32
N ASP A 186 2.91 29.00 -16.28
CA ASP A 186 3.07 30.46 -16.19
C ASP A 186 1.93 31.16 -15.42
N PHE A 187 0.97 30.40 -14.89
CA PHE A 187 -0.08 30.96 -14.03
C PHE A 187 0.12 30.55 -12.56
N ALA A 188 -0.55 31.27 -11.67
CA ALA A 188 -0.54 30.98 -10.25
C ALA A 188 -1.95 30.72 -9.72
N ILE A 189 -2.07 29.78 -8.79
CA ILE A 189 -3.28 29.64 -7.96
C ILE A 189 -3.19 30.68 -6.85
N ARG A 190 -4.24 31.54 -6.72
CA ARG A 190 -4.24 32.65 -5.79
C ARG A 190 -5.50 32.64 -4.92
N TYR A 191 -5.31 32.86 -3.62
CA TYR A 191 -6.41 33.09 -2.71
C TYR A 191 -7.22 34.33 -3.14
N GLY A 192 -8.56 34.18 -3.12
CA GLY A 192 -9.50 35.25 -3.53
C GLY A 192 -9.66 35.44 -5.04
N VAL A 193 -9.02 34.60 -5.88
CA VAL A 193 -9.14 34.61 -7.34
C VAL A 193 -9.68 33.28 -7.85
N ASN A 194 -8.91 32.21 -7.72
CA ASN A 194 -9.23 30.89 -8.27
C ASN A 194 -9.01 29.75 -7.27
N LEU A 195 -8.56 30.03 -6.05
CA LEU A 195 -8.45 29.07 -4.96
C LEU A 195 -9.79 28.96 -4.25
N ILE A 196 -10.42 27.78 -4.27
CA ILE A 196 -11.70 27.50 -3.60
C ILE A 196 -11.46 26.81 -2.25
N GLY A 197 -10.60 25.81 -2.23
CA GLY A 197 -10.26 25.02 -1.06
C GLY A 197 -8.75 24.90 -0.91
N TYR A 198 -8.28 24.94 0.31
CA TYR A 198 -6.89 24.72 0.66
C TYR A 198 -6.84 23.99 1.99
N ASN A 199 -6.18 22.83 1.98
CA ASN A 199 -5.85 22.09 3.18
C ASN A 199 -4.37 21.74 3.14
N GLU A 200 -3.61 22.15 4.16
CA GLU A 200 -2.21 21.80 4.32
C GLU A 200 -2.04 20.97 5.57
N GLU A 201 -1.62 19.75 5.40
CA GLU A 201 -1.18 18.90 6.48
C GLU A 201 0.35 18.92 6.52
N VAL A 202 0.90 19.34 7.65
CA VAL A 202 2.35 19.40 7.88
C VAL A 202 2.69 18.40 8.96
N ASP A 203 3.33 17.33 8.60
CA ASP A 203 3.73 16.28 9.53
C ASP A 203 5.22 16.34 9.83
N TYR A 204 5.54 16.42 11.11
CA TYR A 204 6.90 16.38 11.64
C TYR A 204 7.20 15.08 12.41
N SER A 205 6.24 14.16 12.51
CA SER A 205 6.36 12.98 13.38
C SER A 205 7.56 12.11 13.04
N GLU A 206 7.86 11.96 11.76
CA GLU A 206 8.95 11.13 11.23
C GLU A 206 10.25 11.92 10.96
N THR A 207 10.30 13.21 11.34
CA THR A 207 11.49 14.01 11.07
C THR A 207 12.61 13.74 12.07
N PHE A 208 13.84 13.65 11.56
CA PHE A 208 15.04 13.59 12.37
C PHE A 208 16.19 14.32 11.69
N ASN A 209 17.05 14.98 12.47
CA ASN A 209 18.21 15.72 11.98
C ASN A 209 19.55 15.09 12.39
N ALA A 210 19.50 13.95 13.07
CA ALA A 210 20.64 13.11 13.36
C ALA A 210 20.25 11.64 13.25
N CYS A 211 21.19 10.75 12.97
CA CYS A 211 20.96 9.31 13.02
C CYS A 211 22.16 8.55 13.55
N ILE A 212 21.92 7.36 14.09
CA ILE A 212 22.94 6.34 14.32
C ILE A 212 22.66 5.26 13.27
N PRO A 213 23.40 5.24 12.14
CA PRO A 213 23.21 4.26 11.12
C PRO A 213 23.77 2.90 11.54
N TYR A 214 23.13 1.82 11.17
CA TYR A 214 23.60 0.47 11.43
C TYR A 214 23.34 -0.45 10.22
N TRP A 215 24.16 -1.49 10.15
CA TRP A 215 23.99 -2.60 9.21
C TRP A 215 23.88 -3.90 10.01
N THR A 216 23.05 -4.81 9.55
CA THR A 216 22.92 -6.15 10.12
C THR A 216 22.78 -7.21 9.02
N ASP A 217 23.24 -8.42 9.28
CA ASP A 217 22.98 -9.58 8.43
C ASP A 217 21.90 -10.49 9.05
N ASN A 218 21.46 -11.46 8.27
CA ASN A 218 20.48 -12.46 8.72
C ASN A 218 21.01 -13.42 9.81
N GLN A 219 22.28 -13.29 10.22
CA GLN A 219 22.94 -14.10 11.24
C GLN A 219 23.12 -13.33 12.56
N GLY A 220 22.63 -12.07 12.61
CA GLY A 220 22.70 -11.23 13.79
C GLY A 220 24.05 -10.52 13.97
N THR A 221 24.86 -10.40 12.93
CA THR A 221 26.08 -9.59 12.96
C THR A 221 25.71 -8.13 12.75
N PHE A 222 26.23 -7.23 13.58
CA PHE A 222 26.00 -5.79 13.48
C PHE A 222 27.27 -5.03 13.15
N VAL A 223 27.13 -3.97 12.36
CA VAL A 223 28.11 -2.88 12.25
C VAL A 223 27.38 -1.59 12.55
N VAL A 224 27.62 -1.04 13.73
CA VAL A 224 26.98 0.20 14.18
C VAL A 224 27.90 1.38 13.87
N GLY A 225 27.36 2.38 13.19
CA GLY A 225 28.05 3.63 12.89
C GLY A 225 28.16 4.56 14.10
N ASP A 226 28.86 5.68 13.88
CA ASP A 226 28.80 6.81 14.79
C ASP A 226 27.59 7.68 14.48
N LYS A 227 27.15 8.48 15.44
CA LYS A 227 26.09 9.46 15.20
C LYS A 227 26.48 10.39 14.07
N GLN A 228 25.62 10.47 13.07
CA GLN A 228 25.70 11.41 11.94
C GLN A 228 24.68 12.52 12.13
N THR A 229 24.99 13.72 11.68
CA THR A 229 24.08 14.88 11.72
C THR A 229 23.88 15.44 10.32
N SER A 230 22.67 15.91 10.02
CA SER A 230 22.35 16.58 8.75
C SER A 230 22.96 18.00 8.66
N GLY A 231 23.33 18.60 9.79
CA GLY A 231 23.71 20.00 9.88
C GLY A 231 22.54 20.99 9.79
N GLN A 232 21.31 20.48 9.68
CA GLN A 232 20.09 21.27 9.62
C GLN A 232 19.39 21.29 10.99
N PRO A 233 18.72 22.38 11.38
CA PRO A 233 17.95 22.43 12.59
C PRO A 233 16.71 21.54 12.48
N SER A 234 16.29 20.93 13.59
CA SER A 234 14.97 20.28 13.68
C SER A 234 13.89 21.31 13.92
N TYR A 235 12.64 20.95 13.65
CA TYR A 235 11.45 21.77 13.93
C TYR A 235 11.33 22.16 15.41
N SER A 236 11.80 21.31 16.31
CA SER A 236 11.72 21.53 17.77
C SER A 236 12.91 22.29 18.36
N GLY A 237 13.91 22.64 17.55
CA GLY A 237 15.14 23.28 17.99
C GLY A 237 16.09 22.38 18.79
N ARG A 238 15.73 21.11 19.03
CA ARG A 238 16.55 20.09 19.68
C ARG A 238 17.01 19.04 18.68
N GLU A 239 18.09 18.35 18.95
CA GLU A 239 18.48 17.20 18.13
C GLU A 239 17.45 16.07 18.26
N ILE A 240 16.98 15.58 17.11
CA ILE A 240 16.14 14.39 17.01
C ILE A 240 16.98 13.35 16.29
N CYS A 241 17.30 12.25 16.98
CA CYS A 241 18.20 11.21 16.50
C CYS A 241 17.44 9.90 16.31
N ALA A 242 17.48 9.35 15.07
CA ALA A 242 16.88 8.09 14.71
C ALA A 242 17.92 6.95 14.66
N ALA A 243 17.50 5.72 14.94
CA ALA A 243 18.26 4.55 14.54
C ALA A 243 17.94 4.27 13.07
N LEU A 244 18.94 4.25 12.20
CA LEU A 244 18.76 4.13 10.77
C LEU A 244 19.37 2.83 10.26
N ASP A 245 18.54 1.92 9.79
CA ASP A 245 18.98 0.71 9.11
C ASP A 245 19.44 1.07 7.68
N VAL A 246 20.67 0.71 7.36
CA VAL A 246 21.25 0.88 6.02
C VAL A 246 21.73 -0.44 5.44
N SER A 247 21.16 -1.56 5.93
CA SER A 247 21.60 -2.91 5.54
C SER A 247 21.37 -3.19 4.07
N ASP A 248 20.32 -2.63 3.51
CA ASP A 248 19.94 -2.71 2.10
C ASP A 248 20.95 -2.06 1.12
N LYS A 249 21.80 -1.18 1.63
CA LYS A 249 22.83 -0.48 0.83
C LYS A 249 24.10 -1.32 0.61
N PHE A 250 24.19 -2.53 1.18
CA PHE A 250 25.43 -3.32 1.16
C PHE A 250 25.18 -4.80 0.95
N ASP A 251 25.72 -5.37 -0.12
CA ASP A 251 25.67 -6.80 -0.43
C ASP A 251 26.54 -7.67 0.49
N ALA A 252 27.48 -7.05 1.22
CA ALA A 252 28.39 -7.73 2.15
C ALA A 252 28.69 -6.83 3.35
N LYS A 253 29.23 -7.41 4.42
CA LYS A 253 29.55 -6.68 5.65
C LYS A 253 30.39 -5.41 5.37
N PRO A 254 29.80 -4.21 5.58
CA PRO A 254 30.50 -2.96 5.32
C PRO A 254 31.50 -2.61 6.44
N THR A 255 32.33 -1.64 6.17
CA THR A 255 33.10 -0.98 7.23
C THR A 255 32.25 0.05 7.97
N LYS A 256 32.61 0.37 9.20
CA LYS A 256 31.93 1.43 9.97
C LYS A 256 31.90 2.79 9.21
N ALA A 257 32.98 3.10 8.48
CA ALA A 257 33.04 4.31 7.67
C ALA A 257 32.00 4.32 6.54
N ASN A 258 31.76 3.17 5.91
CA ASN A 258 30.76 3.04 4.84
C ASN A 258 29.34 3.18 5.43
N VAL A 259 29.07 2.59 6.59
CA VAL A 259 27.79 2.74 7.30
C VAL A 259 27.53 4.20 7.65
N ASN A 260 28.53 4.93 8.17
CA ASN A 260 28.45 6.36 8.45
C ASN A 260 28.12 7.18 7.20
N ALA A 261 28.81 6.90 6.09
CA ALA A 261 28.58 7.59 4.82
C ALA A 261 27.16 7.33 4.28
N ALA A 262 26.69 6.08 4.36
CA ALA A 262 25.33 5.72 3.94
C ALA A 262 24.27 6.46 4.75
N GLY A 263 24.41 6.51 6.09
CA GLY A 263 23.48 7.26 6.93
C GLY A 263 23.43 8.75 6.63
N LYS A 264 24.57 9.36 6.39
CA LYS A 264 24.67 10.78 6.02
C LYS A 264 24.02 11.06 4.65
N SER A 265 24.29 10.18 3.67
CA SER A 265 23.69 10.28 2.34
C SER A 265 22.18 10.12 2.39
N TYR A 266 21.67 9.18 3.18
CA TYR A 266 20.24 8.98 3.36
C TYR A 266 19.55 10.23 3.90
N MET A 267 20.07 10.83 4.98
CA MET A 267 19.49 12.05 5.54
C MET A 267 19.44 13.20 4.53
N SER A 268 20.49 13.35 3.70
CA SER A 268 20.56 14.41 2.69
C SER A 268 19.62 14.14 1.51
N ALA A 269 19.56 12.92 1.03
CA ALA A 269 18.74 12.54 -0.13
C ALA A 269 17.22 12.59 0.17
N ASN A 270 16.84 12.25 1.40
CA ASN A 270 15.44 12.22 1.83
C ASN A 270 15.01 13.47 2.62
N GLU A 271 15.91 14.45 2.80
CA GLU A 271 15.63 15.68 3.57
C GLU A 271 14.94 15.40 4.92
N THR A 272 15.40 14.38 5.65
CA THR A 272 14.73 13.83 6.85
C THR A 272 14.47 14.84 7.96
N TYR A 273 15.10 15.99 7.89
CA TYR A 273 14.94 17.13 8.81
C TYR A 273 13.77 18.06 8.43
N ALA A 274 13.22 17.92 7.23
CA ALA A 274 12.13 18.73 6.74
C ALA A 274 10.78 18.04 6.99
N ALA A 275 9.75 18.84 7.27
CA ALA A 275 8.39 18.32 7.39
C ALA A 275 7.91 17.69 6.08
N GLN A 276 7.12 16.64 6.20
CA GLN A 276 6.32 16.17 5.10
C GLN A 276 5.09 17.08 4.98
N ASN A 277 4.95 17.72 3.82
CA ASN A 277 3.83 18.59 3.55
C ASN A 277 2.93 17.92 2.51
N ASN A 278 1.72 17.60 2.90
CA ASN A 278 0.66 17.23 1.99
C ASN A 278 -0.28 18.41 1.82
N ILE A 279 -0.50 18.83 0.58
CA ILE A 279 -1.35 20.00 0.27
C ILE A 279 -2.40 19.59 -0.74
N GLU A 280 -3.64 19.61 -0.30
CA GLU A 280 -4.80 19.45 -1.14
C GLU A 280 -5.31 20.83 -1.55
N ILE A 281 -5.46 21.04 -2.85
CA ILE A 281 -5.97 22.30 -3.40
C ILE A 281 -7.12 22.02 -4.34
N ASN A 282 -8.24 22.67 -4.05
CA ASN A 282 -9.39 22.77 -4.94
C ASN A 282 -9.43 24.17 -5.56
N PHE A 283 -9.45 24.24 -6.88
CA PHE A 283 -9.50 25.51 -7.58
C PHE A 283 -10.49 25.51 -8.74
N VAL A 284 -11.03 26.69 -9.05
CA VAL A 284 -11.88 26.88 -10.23
C VAL A 284 -11.00 26.92 -11.47
N ARG A 285 -11.34 26.15 -12.46
CA ARG A 285 -10.82 26.34 -13.82
C ARG A 285 -11.46 27.61 -14.40
N LEU A 286 -10.68 28.68 -14.45
CA LEU A 286 -11.18 29.99 -14.93
C LEU A 286 -11.74 29.89 -16.35
N GLN A 287 -11.25 28.97 -17.17
CA GLN A 287 -11.76 28.73 -18.52
C GLN A 287 -13.23 28.26 -18.58
N ASP A 288 -13.74 27.70 -17.48
CA ASP A 288 -15.13 27.27 -17.38
C ASP A 288 -16.08 28.45 -17.01
N LEU A 289 -15.50 29.63 -16.78
CA LEU A 289 -16.24 30.85 -16.51
C LEU A 289 -16.40 31.69 -17.78
N GLU A 290 -17.57 32.23 -18.00
CA GLU A 290 -17.88 33.09 -19.14
C GLU A 290 -16.89 34.28 -19.19
N GLY A 291 -16.23 34.46 -20.34
CA GLY A 291 -15.25 35.54 -20.56
C GLY A 291 -13.78 35.15 -20.28
N TYR A 292 -13.51 33.93 -19.83
CA TYR A 292 -12.15 33.44 -19.56
C TYR A 292 -11.68 32.34 -20.50
N GLU A 293 -12.46 31.96 -21.51
CA GLU A 293 -12.19 30.86 -22.47
C GLU A 293 -10.85 31.06 -23.20
N GLN A 294 -10.45 32.31 -23.42
CA GLN A 294 -9.17 32.66 -24.04
C GLN A 294 -7.94 32.21 -23.24
N TYR A 295 -8.09 31.92 -21.96
CA TYR A 295 -7.02 31.47 -21.08
C TYR A 295 -6.95 29.93 -20.96
N ALA A 296 -7.81 29.17 -21.64
CA ALA A 296 -7.89 27.72 -21.55
C ALA A 296 -6.52 27.03 -21.73
N ASN A 297 -5.74 27.45 -22.72
CA ASN A 297 -4.41 26.88 -22.99
C ASN A 297 -3.38 27.18 -21.88
N LEU A 298 -3.54 28.28 -21.16
CA LEU A 298 -2.65 28.66 -20.04
C LEU A 298 -2.99 27.91 -18.76
N LEU A 299 -4.26 27.50 -18.63
CA LEU A 299 -4.80 26.88 -17.42
C LEU A 299 -4.82 25.35 -17.48
N ASN A 300 -4.46 24.77 -18.62
CA ASN A 300 -4.36 23.33 -18.77
C ASN A 300 -3.19 22.78 -17.94
N CYS A 301 -3.52 22.07 -16.89
CA CYS A 301 -2.59 21.45 -15.97
C CYS A 301 -2.70 19.94 -16.08
N LYS A 302 -1.55 19.26 -16.02
CA LYS A 302 -1.46 17.80 -16.04
C LYS A 302 -0.72 17.29 -14.82
N LEU A 303 -0.83 16.00 -14.56
CA LEU A 303 -0.05 15.34 -13.52
C LEU A 303 1.44 15.67 -13.71
N CYS A 304 2.13 15.92 -12.60
CA CYS A 304 3.53 16.34 -12.52
C CYS A 304 3.84 17.76 -13.00
N ASP A 305 2.89 18.55 -13.51
CA ASP A 305 3.14 19.97 -13.75
C ASP A 305 3.40 20.72 -12.45
N SER A 306 4.21 21.76 -12.51
CA SER A 306 4.50 22.62 -11.36
C SER A 306 3.74 23.93 -11.45
N ILE A 307 3.05 24.30 -10.39
CA ILE A 307 2.20 25.49 -10.30
C ILE A 307 2.64 26.32 -9.09
N ARG A 308 2.67 27.64 -9.26
CA ARG A 308 2.89 28.56 -8.15
C ARG A 308 1.61 28.76 -7.37
N VAL A 309 1.66 28.56 -6.07
CA VAL A 309 0.52 28.82 -5.17
C VAL A 309 0.85 30.05 -4.31
N ILE A 310 -0.07 30.99 -4.29
CA ILE A 310 0.05 32.26 -3.55
C ILE A 310 -1.12 32.36 -2.58
N PHE A 311 -0.82 32.16 -1.29
CA PHE A 311 -1.80 32.28 -0.22
C PHE A 311 -1.23 33.13 0.92
N PRO A 312 -1.42 34.46 0.86
CA PRO A 312 -0.78 35.40 1.80
C PRO A 312 -1.17 35.19 3.25
N LEU A 313 -2.40 34.74 3.54
CA LEU A 313 -2.87 34.47 4.92
C LEU A 313 -2.07 33.41 5.63
N HIS A 314 -1.52 32.44 4.89
CA HIS A 314 -0.63 31.39 5.41
C HIS A 314 0.84 31.63 5.08
N GLY A 315 1.18 32.78 4.48
CA GLY A 315 2.56 33.10 4.11
C GLY A 315 3.11 32.26 2.96
N ILE A 316 2.23 31.69 2.13
CA ILE A 316 2.62 30.77 1.05
C ILE A 316 2.79 31.57 -0.24
N ASP A 317 3.97 31.44 -0.84
CA ASP A 317 4.32 31.89 -2.19
C ASP A 317 5.44 30.99 -2.73
N ARG A 318 5.06 29.80 -3.19
CA ARG A 318 6.04 28.80 -3.66
C ARG A 318 5.46 27.91 -4.76
N TRP A 319 6.34 27.15 -5.39
CA TRP A 319 6.00 26.19 -6.44
C TRP A 319 5.69 24.84 -5.84
N PHE A 320 4.62 24.22 -6.32
CA PHE A 320 4.23 22.86 -5.98
C PHE A 320 4.09 22.03 -7.24
N LYS A 321 4.28 20.74 -7.13
CA LYS A 321 4.06 19.78 -8.20
C LYS A 321 2.69 19.13 -8.02
N ILE A 322 1.96 18.91 -9.11
CA ILE A 322 0.71 18.13 -9.09
C ILE A 322 1.11 16.67 -8.91
N VAL A 323 0.64 16.04 -7.84
CA VAL A 323 0.97 14.66 -7.47
C VAL A 323 -0.17 13.69 -7.62
N LYS A 324 -1.41 14.19 -7.68
CA LYS A 324 -2.61 13.42 -7.95
C LYS A 324 -3.61 14.25 -8.72
N THR A 325 -4.33 13.59 -9.60
CA THR A 325 -5.47 14.15 -10.35
C THR A 325 -6.65 13.20 -10.30
N VAL A 326 -7.84 13.75 -10.13
CA VAL A 326 -9.13 13.07 -10.23
C VAL A 326 -9.90 13.75 -11.35
N TYR A 327 -10.10 13.06 -12.48
CA TYR A 327 -10.64 13.63 -13.71
C TYR A 327 -12.02 13.07 -14.04
N ASP A 328 -13.02 13.93 -14.10
CA ASP A 328 -14.37 13.60 -14.57
C ASP A 328 -14.40 13.57 -16.11
N VAL A 329 -14.42 12.37 -16.66
CA VAL A 329 -14.38 12.10 -18.10
C VAL A 329 -15.62 12.60 -18.82
N LEU A 330 -16.80 12.57 -18.16
CA LEU A 330 -18.06 12.97 -18.78
C LEU A 330 -18.17 14.49 -18.93
N ASN A 331 -17.73 15.21 -17.92
CA ASN A 331 -17.79 16.67 -17.87
C ASN A 331 -16.49 17.35 -18.32
N ASP A 332 -15.48 16.53 -18.71
CA ASP A 332 -14.19 17.02 -19.22
C ASP A 332 -13.50 18.01 -18.29
N ARG A 333 -13.40 17.66 -17.00
CA ARG A 333 -12.84 18.52 -15.96
C ARG A 333 -12.18 17.73 -14.84
N TYR A 334 -11.27 18.38 -14.14
CA TYR A 334 -10.74 17.83 -12.90
C TYR A 334 -11.74 18.07 -11.75
N GLU A 335 -12.04 17.03 -10.98
CA GLU A 335 -12.76 17.13 -9.71
C GLU A 335 -11.81 17.55 -8.60
N GLU A 336 -10.56 17.00 -8.63
CA GLU A 336 -9.56 17.21 -7.58
C GLU A 336 -8.16 17.23 -8.19
N MET A 337 -7.30 18.06 -7.63
CA MET A 337 -5.85 18.03 -7.84
C MET A 337 -5.13 18.19 -6.52
N GLU A 338 -4.23 17.27 -6.20
CA GLU A 338 -3.36 17.40 -5.04
C GLU A 338 -1.99 17.92 -5.48
N LEU A 339 -1.47 18.85 -4.69
CA LEU A 339 -0.16 19.46 -4.88
C LEU A 339 0.74 19.10 -3.70
N GLY A 340 1.99 18.79 -3.97
CA GLY A 340 2.97 18.51 -2.92
C GLY A 340 3.92 17.41 -3.28
N SER A 341 4.59 16.88 -2.28
CA SER A 341 5.45 15.71 -2.40
C SER A 341 4.76 14.52 -1.74
N LEU A 342 3.75 13.93 -2.38
CA LEU A 342 3.35 12.59 -1.97
C LEU A 342 4.56 11.67 -2.20
N GLN A 343 5.10 11.14 -1.12
CA GLN A 343 6.06 10.03 -1.17
C GLN A 343 5.32 8.68 -1.26
N THR A 344 4.19 8.65 -1.95
CA THR A 344 3.56 7.37 -2.29
C THR A 344 4.48 6.65 -3.26
N THR A 345 5.10 5.60 -2.78
CA THR A 345 5.87 4.72 -3.66
C THR A 345 4.89 3.88 -4.48
N LEU A 346 5.32 3.41 -5.65
CA LEU A 346 4.54 2.45 -6.44
C LEU A 346 4.22 1.17 -5.63
N ALA A 347 4.99 0.86 -4.58
CA ALA A 347 4.76 -0.20 -3.61
C ALA A 347 3.49 0.01 -2.81
N ASP A 348 3.27 1.23 -2.33
CA ASP A 348 2.09 1.56 -1.54
C ASP A 348 0.83 1.44 -2.40
N ALA A 349 0.88 1.90 -3.64
CA ALA A 349 -0.22 1.80 -4.59
C ALA A 349 -0.55 0.36 -5.02
N LEU A 350 0.42 -0.55 -4.95
CA LEU A 350 0.22 -1.97 -5.30
C LEU A 350 -0.24 -2.82 -4.12
N GLY A 351 -0.39 -2.26 -2.92
CA GLY A 351 -0.65 -3.02 -1.70
C GLY A 351 0.48 -4.00 -1.37
N VAL A 352 1.66 -3.83 -1.99
CA VAL A 352 2.88 -4.53 -1.61
C VAL A 352 3.47 -3.74 -0.45
N ASN A 353 2.87 -3.92 0.73
CA ASN A 353 3.44 -3.40 1.95
C ASN A 353 4.79 -4.08 2.16
N ASP A 354 5.85 -3.38 1.80
CA ASP A 354 7.17 -3.73 2.29
C ASP A 354 7.25 -3.30 3.75
N SER A 355 7.40 -4.30 4.58
CA SER A 355 7.14 -4.27 6.01
C SER A 355 8.17 -3.51 6.83
N ASN A 356 8.88 -2.54 6.29
CA ASN A 356 9.96 -1.83 6.97
C ASN A 356 9.93 -0.30 6.89
N LYS A 357 8.88 0.30 6.35
CA LYS A 357 8.72 1.77 6.44
C LYS A 357 7.34 2.05 7.02
N ASP A 358 7.34 2.60 8.19
CA ASP A 358 6.24 3.12 8.99
C ASP A 358 5.69 2.11 10.00
N GLY A 359 5.71 2.51 11.27
CA GLY A 359 5.13 1.81 12.41
C GLY A 359 3.64 1.47 12.32
N VAL A 360 3.14 1.21 11.11
CA VAL A 360 1.86 0.59 10.85
C VAL A 360 2.08 -0.91 10.87
N THR A 361 1.55 -1.52 11.88
CA THR A 361 1.44 -2.95 12.13
C THR A 361 1.27 -3.72 10.82
N ILE A 362 2.35 -4.35 10.37
CA ILE A 362 2.26 -5.51 9.48
C ILE A 362 1.26 -6.43 10.14
N ALA A 363 0.29 -6.95 9.38
CA ALA A 363 -0.40 -8.15 9.82
C ALA A 363 0.71 -9.15 10.11
N ASP A 364 0.93 -9.43 11.40
CA ASP A 364 2.08 -10.12 11.93
C ASP A 364 2.26 -11.43 11.17
N ARG A 365 3.34 -11.53 10.38
CA ARG A 365 3.51 -12.61 9.40
C ARG A 365 3.66 -13.94 10.11
N ILE A 366 2.84 -14.92 9.76
CA ILE A 366 3.01 -16.29 10.20
C ILE A 366 4.32 -16.85 9.63
N ILE A 367 5.22 -17.25 10.50
CA ILE A 367 6.52 -17.83 10.15
C ILE A 367 6.57 -19.35 10.32
N GLU A 368 5.68 -19.89 11.15
CA GLU A 368 5.57 -21.32 11.41
C GLU A 368 4.13 -21.68 11.71
N THR A 369 3.63 -22.74 11.12
CA THR A 369 2.36 -23.38 11.48
C THR A 369 2.57 -24.84 11.76
N GLY A 370 1.78 -25.41 12.64
CA GLY A 370 1.89 -26.83 12.93
C GLY A 370 0.74 -27.38 13.75
N THR A 371 0.79 -28.69 13.95
CA THR A 371 -0.10 -29.37 14.87
C THR A 371 0.74 -30.17 15.88
N ASN A 372 0.34 -30.10 17.15
CA ASN A 372 0.95 -30.89 18.22
C ASN A 372 -0.15 -31.43 19.14
N SER A 373 -0.20 -32.76 19.26
CA SER A 373 -1.16 -33.47 20.12
C SER A 373 -2.62 -33.01 19.94
N GLY A 374 -3.03 -32.74 18.69
CA GLY A 374 -4.39 -32.28 18.37
C GLY A 374 -4.60 -30.76 18.51
N TRP A 375 -3.61 -30.01 18.90
CA TRP A 375 -3.64 -28.55 18.90
C TRP A 375 -3.00 -28.03 17.62
N TYR A 376 -3.66 -27.09 16.93
CA TYR A 376 -3.10 -26.31 15.83
C TYR A 376 -2.48 -25.05 16.39
N TYR A 377 -1.34 -24.62 15.85
CA TYR A 377 -0.69 -23.37 16.26
C TYR A 377 -0.09 -22.60 15.08
N GLU A 378 0.05 -21.31 15.31
CA GLU A 378 0.70 -20.34 14.44
C GLU A 378 1.71 -19.52 15.23
N LYS A 379 2.94 -19.43 14.74
CA LYS A 379 3.96 -18.53 15.28
C LYS A 379 4.19 -17.39 14.28
N TYR A 380 4.30 -16.22 14.81
CA TYR A 380 4.39 -14.98 14.05
C TYR A 380 5.79 -14.37 14.18
N ALA A 381 6.17 -13.54 13.19
CA ALA A 381 7.48 -12.90 13.14
C ALA A 381 7.74 -11.95 14.33
N SER A 382 6.69 -11.37 14.91
CA SER A 382 6.75 -10.58 16.15
C SER A 382 7.10 -11.38 17.39
N GLY A 383 7.13 -12.72 17.31
CA GLY A 383 7.21 -13.61 18.45
C GLY A 383 5.86 -13.94 19.10
N LYS A 384 4.76 -13.36 18.59
CA LYS A 384 3.40 -13.76 18.96
C LYS A 384 3.19 -15.23 18.59
N VAL A 385 2.47 -15.96 19.45
CA VAL A 385 2.06 -17.35 19.21
C VAL A 385 0.58 -17.48 19.50
N GLU A 386 -0.16 -18.05 18.57
CA GLU A 386 -1.56 -18.44 18.76
C GLU A 386 -1.71 -19.95 18.67
N ALA A 387 -2.61 -20.52 19.48
CA ALA A 387 -2.91 -21.94 19.46
C ALA A 387 -4.39 -22.23 19.71
N TRP A 388 -4.89 -23.22 19.00
CA TRP A 388 -6.28 -23.67 19.09
C TRP A 388 -6.31 -25.16 19.40
N GLY A 389 -7.07 -25.55 20.43
CA GLY A 389 -7.20 -26.93 20.84
C GLY A 389 -8.62 -27.30 21.24
N ALA A 390 -8.85 -28.57 21.37
CA ALA A 390 -10.08 -29.14 21.93
C ALA A 390 -9.71 -30.15 23.03
N GLU A 391 -10.14 -29.88 24.24
CA GLU A 391 -9.82 -30.69 25.40
C GLU A 391 -11.06 -31.04 26.22
N SER A 392 -10.94 -32.05 27.06
CA SER A 392 -12.00 -32.45 27.99
C SER A 392 -11.56 -32.14 29.42
N THR A 393 -12.49 -31.61 30.21
CA THR A 393 -12.24 -31.29 31.63
C THR A 393 -12.06 -32.51 32.51
N GLY A 394 -12.35 -33.71 32.02
CA GLY A 394 -12.53 -34.87 32.88
C GLY A 394 -13.74 -34.76 33.80
N THR A 395 -13.81 -35.59 34.84
CA THR A 395 -14.88 -35.55 35.84
C THR A 395 -14.79 -34.30 36.70
N LEU A 396 -15.85 -33.49 36.76
CA LEU A 396 -15.86 -32.22 37.48
C LEU A 396 -16.30 -32.41 38.97
N THR A 397 -15.62 -31.71 39.86
CA THR A 397 -16.12 -31.51 41.24
C THR A 397 -16.76 -30.13 41.31
N LEU A 398 -18.03 -30.04 41.58
CA LEU A 398 -18.83 -28.83 41.57
C LEU A 398 -19.23 -28.37 42.96
N SER A 399 -19.20 -27.09 43.19
CA SER A 399 -19.70 -26.41 44.37
C SER A 399 -20.84 -25.47 44.02
N ALA A 400 -21.85 -25.33 44.85
CA ALA A 400 -22.91 -24.35 44.64
C ALA A 400 -22.38 -22.92 44.69
N SER A 401 -22.83 -22.10 43.76
CA SER A 401 -22.46 -20.68 43.65
C SER A 401 -23.68 -19.86 43.20
N GLY A 402 -24.50 -19.41 44.15
CA GLY A 402 -25.79 -18.81 43.85
C GLY A 402 -26.71 -19.83 43.19
N ASN A 403 -27.33 -19.48 42.07
CA ASN A 403 -28.18 -20.34 41.29
C ASN A 403 -27.44 -21.25 40.29
N LEU A 404 -26.11 -21.28 40.33
CA LEU A 404 -25.24 -22.07 39.45
C LEU A 404 -24.35 -22.98 40.25
N TYR A 405 -23.70 -23.92 39.58
CA TYR A 405 -22.66 -24.78 40.11
C TYR A 405 -21.35 -24.47 39.42
N ARG A 406 -20.25 -24.40 40.19
CA ARG A 406 -18.93 -24.03 39.73
C ARG A 406 -17.89 -25.08 40.06
N ALA A 407 -17.05 -25.44 39.12
CA ALA A 407 -15.78 -26.08 39.32
C ALA A 407 -14.68 -25.02 39.22
N ASN A 408 -13.87 -24.90 40.27
CA ASN A 408 -12.72 -23.99 40.27
C ASN A 408 -11.45 -24.75 39.89
N SER A 409 -10.53 -24.07 39.20
CA SER A 409 -9.19 -24.55 38.95
C SER A 409 -9.11 -25.93 38.27
N VAL A 410 -9.89 -26.09 37.22
CA VAL A 410 -9.75 -27.26 36.36
C VAL A 410 -8.50 -27.05 35.50
N SER A 411 -7.49 -27.91 35.65
CA SER A 411 -6.27 -27.83 34.86
C SER A 411 -6.49 -28.42 33.49
N ILE A 412 -6.09 -27.68 32.46
CA ILE A 412 -6.07 -28.11 31.05
C ILE A 412 -4.65 -28.03 30.55
N SER A 413 -4.13 -29.13 30.02
CA SER A 413 -2.78 -29.20 29.51
C SER A 413 -2.68 -28.60 28.09
N ILE A 414 -1.68 -27.77 27.86
CA ILE A 414 -1.24 -27.33 26.53
C ILE A 414 -0.03 -28.20 26.15
N PRO A 415 0.04 -28.74 24.93
CA PRO A 415 1.20 -29.54 24.53
C PRO A 415 2.49 -28.73 24.62
N SER A 416 3.55 -29.35 25.15
CA SER A 416 4.87 -28.71 25.26
C SER A 416 5.44 -28.34 23.88
N GLY A 417 6.20 -27.23 23.82
CA GLY A 417 6.86 -26.77 22.58
C GLY A 417 6.02 -25.83 21.72
N ILE A 418 4.73 -25.61 22.05
CA ILE A 418 3.93 -24.57 21.39
C ILE A 418 4.37 -23.21 21.91
N PHE A 419 4.34 -23.02 23.22
CA PHE A 419 4.74 -21.76 23.87
C PHE A 419 6.06 -21.90 24.60
N THR A 420 6.92 -20.89 24.51
CA THR A 420 8.20 -20.80 25.24
C THR A 420 8.08 -20.06 26.56
N ALA A 421 7.00 -19.31 26.75
CA ALA A 421 6.67 -18.58 27.96
C ALA A 421 5.18 -18.72 28.28
N THR A 422 4.76 -18.26 29.47
CA THR A 422 3.35 -18.25 29.86
C THR A 422 2.54 -17.38 28.89
N PRO A 423 1.47 -17.91 28.29
CA PRO A 423 0.62 -17.13 27.38
C PRO A 423 0.04 -15.87 28.02
N THR A 424 -0.24 -14.86 27.20
CA THR A 424 -0.76 -13.57 27.68
C THR A 424 -2.23 -13.68 28.06
N TYR A 425 -3.00 -14.43 27.28
CA TYR A 425 -4.40 -14.72 27.63
C TYR A 425 -4.88 -16.03 27.00
N ALA A 426 -6.00 -16.54 27.53
CA ALA A 426 -6.69 -17.70 26.97
C ALA A 426 -8.19 -17.52 27.04
N GLN A 427 -8.89 -18.10 26.07
CA GLN A 427 -10.34 -18.21 26.02
C GLN A 427 -10.73 -19.68 25.92
N ALA A 428 -11.77 -20.08 26.64
CA ALA A 428 -12.34 -21.42 26.55
C ALA A 428 -13.83 -21.32 26.30
N PHE A 429 -14.30 -22.08 25.32
CA PHE A 429 -15.71 -22.18 24.96
C PHE A 429 -16.17 -23.61 25.21
N ALA A 430 -17.21 -23.76 26.02
CA ALA A 430 -17.78 -25.07 26.27
C ALA A 430 -18.48 -25.62 25.01
N GLN A 431 -18.15 -26.84 24.61
CA GLN A 431 -18.94 -27.59 23.62
C GLN A 431 -20.12 -28.25 24.31
N TYR A 432 -21.30 -28.11 23.72
CA TYR A 432 -22.51 -28.73 24.21
C TYR A 432 -22.37 -30.27 24.15
N GLY A 433 -22.42 -30.90 25.32
CA GLY A 433 -22.75 -32.32 25.42
C GLY A 433 -24.26 -32.48 25.61
N SER A 434 -24.81 -33.64 25.31
CA SER A 434 -26.22 -33.93 25.19
C SER A 434 -27.12 -33.69 26.43
N ASN A 435 -26.59 -33.20 27.56
CA ASN A 435 -27.30 -33.04 28.83
C ASN A 435 -27.01 -31.74 29.61
N ALA A 436 -26.50 -30.68 29.02
CA ALA A 436 -26.19 -29.45 29.76
C ALA A 436 -27.05 -28.28 29.25
N ALA A 437 -27.94 -27.78 30.07
CA ALA A 437 -28.78 -26.64 29.75
C ALA A 437 -27.97 -25.30 29.62
N PHE A 438 -26.86 -25.16 30.30
CA PHE A 438 -25.95 -24.03 30.24
C PHE A 438 -24.57 -24.42 30.76
N VAL A 439 -23.51 -24.13 30.00
CA VAL A 439 -22.10 -24.26 30.40
C VAL A 439 -21.35 -23.03 29.94
N SER A 440 -20.59 -22.43 30.85
CA SER A 440 -19.65 -21.35 30.54
C SER A 440 -18.27 -21.72 31.07
N ALA A 441 -17.24 -21.32 30.38
CA ALA A 441 -15.85 -21.55 30.78
C ALA A 441 -15.09 -20.24 30.75
N LEU A 442 -14.22 -20.04 31.75
CA LEU A 442 -13.24 -18.98 31.81
C LEU A 442 -11.88 -19.63 31.94
N ALA A 443 -10.95 -19.28 31.05
CA ALA A 443 -9.59 -19.80 31.08
C ALA A 443 -8.59 -18.70 31.44
N SER A 444 -7.56 -19.07 32.21
CA SER A 444 -6.43 -18.21 32.52
C SER A 444 -5.14 -19.02 32.38
N PRO A 445 -4.14 -18.52 31.65
CA PRO A 445 -2.84 -19.19 31.56
C PRO A 445 -2.16 -19.27 32.95
N SER A 446 -1.64 -20.45 33.28
CA SER A 446 -0.88 -20.68 34.52
C SER A 446 0.60 -20.96 34.24
N SER A 447 0.89 -21.53 33.08
CA SER A 447 2.26 -21.73 32.58
C SER A 447 2.26 -21.84 31.06
N SER A 448 3.44 -22.08 30.46
CA SER A 448 3.55 -22.37 29.01
C SER A 448 2.87 -23.67 28.57
N THR A 449 2.51 -24.53 29.51
CA THR A 449 1.94 -25.85 29.26
C THR A 449 0.63 -26.11 30.01
N GLU A 450 0.07 -25.12 30.70
CA GLU A 450 -1.12 -25.33 31.50
C GLU A 450 -2.03 -24.10 31.57
N LEU A 451 -3.33 -24.34 31.50
CA LEU A 451 -4.39 -23.37 31.76
C LEU A 451 -5.17 -23.77 33.00
N SER A 452 -5.53 -22.78 33.80
CA SER A 452 -6.52 -22.94 34.85
C SER A 452 -7.88 -22.48 34.35
N CYS A 453 -8.86 -23.38 34.36
CA CYS A 453 -10.21 -23.10 33.91
C CYS A 453 -11.22 -23.12 35.05
N GLN A 454 -12.20 -22.20 35.00
CA GLN A 454 -13.39 -22.22 35.82
C GLN A 454 -14.58 -22.62 34.93
N ILE A 455 -15.31 -23.64 35.36
CA ILE A 455 -16.47 -24.14 34.64
C ILE A 455 -17.74 -23.86 35.42
N TRP A 456 -18.73 -23.29 34.76
CA TRP A 456 -20.03 -22.96 35.33
C TRP A 456 -21.12 -23.82 34.69
N LYS A 457 -21.98 -24.42 35.47
CA LYS A 457 -23.08 -25.26 35.03
C LYS A 457 -24.41 -24.86 35.71
N ALA A 458 -25.51 -25.02 34.98
CA ALA A 458 -26.86 -24.84 35.58
C ALA A 458 -27.31 -26.01 36.47
N THR A 459 -26.67 -27.18 36.30
CA THR A 459 -27.02 -28.41 37.04
C THR A 459 -25.79 -28.98 37.77
N ASN A 460 -26.02 -29.62 38.90
CA ASN A 460 -24.97 -30.31 39.67
C ASN A 460 -24.65 -31.67 39.06
N THR A 461 -24.11 -31.69 37.85
CA THR A 461 -23.67 -32.91 37.17
C THR A 461 -22.17 -32.96 37.05
N THR A 462 -21.55 -34.05 37.53
CA THR A 462 -20.09 -34.26 37.52
C THR A 462 -19.54 -34.63 36.14
N ALA A 463 -20.38 -34.79 35.12
CA ALA A 463 -19.95 -35.14 33.76
C ALA A 463 -18.92 -34.16 33.21
N SER A 464 -17.97 -34.67 32.44
CA SER A 464 -16.96 -33.89 31.74
C SER A 464 -17.59 -32.93 30.74
N VAL A 465 -16.88 -31.86 30.48
CA VAL A 465 -17.24 -30.86 29.47
C VAL A 465 -16.12 -30.78 28.44
N GLY A 466 -16.48 -30.86 27.15
CA GLY A 466 -15.60 -30.56 26.07
C GLY A 466 -15.39 -29.05 25.97
N LEU A 467 -14.15 -28.63 25.78
CA LEU A 467 -13.75 -27.24 25.63
C LEU A 467 -13.08 -27.03 24.26
N LYS A 468 -13.48 -25.98 23.56
CA LYS A 468 -12.64 -25.38 22.51
C LYS A 468 -11.87 -24.24 23.12
N ILE A 469 -10.58 -24.20 22.87
CA ILE A 469 -9.65 -23.32 23.55
C ILE A 469 -8.85 -22.56 22.52
N HIS A 470 -8.71 -21.26 22.75
CA HIS A 470 -7.81 -20.38 22.02
C HIS A 470 -6.86 -19.73 23.02
N VAL A 471 -5.57 -19.80 22.75
CA VAL A 471 -4.52 -19.29 23.62
C VAL A 471 -3.59 -18.39 22.83
N VAL A 472 -3.22 -17.26 23.41
CA VAL A 472 -2.35 -16.27 22.77
C VAL A 472 -1.22 -15.88 23.69
N TYR A 473 -0.02 -15.90 23.15
CA TYR A 473 1.17 -15.30 23.74
C TYR A 473 1.56 -14.07 22.91
N ILE A 474 1.78 -12.95 23.58
CA ILE A 474 2.31 -11.70 23.02
C ILE A 474 3.59 -11.41 23.80
N PRO A 475 4.76 -11.33 23.13
CA PRO A 475 6.05 -11.11 23.77
C PRO A 475 6.21 -9.75 24.45
#